data_80968149af726b26517df293c35ed9c7
#
_entry.id   80968149af726b26517df293c35ed9c7
#
_cell.length_a   1.000
_cell.length_b   1.000
_cell.length_c   1.000
_cell.angle_alpha   90.00
_cell.angle_beta   90.00
_cell.angle_gamma   90.00
#
_symmetry.space_group_name_H-M   'P 1'
#
loop_
_entity.id
_entity.type
_entity.pdbx_description
1 polymer ?
#
loop_
_entity_poly.entity_id
_entity_poly.type
_entity_poly.pdbx_seq_one_letter_code
_entity_poly.pdbx_strand_id
1 'polypeptide(L)'
;MSGESKGLAGLGEIAAKLDGAGMQWVVFAGAAANVYGAVRPLTDVDILVAAAEGDRLKALFPDADVVSFRQGLLHLELPGVDLLAGLGTVDLDSRMAARVTRHEIGGIRVPVIPPEDNILLKATWGRGSGEGKHDWEDVEAMMASVPSLDWKYLRWRAGTLDQRELVQEVMQRLEGLWQQRRDDEEEGPGEGN
;
A
#
# COMPACT_ATOMS: atom_id res chain seq x y z
N MET A 1 29.39 -0.65 1.34
CA MET A 1 28.80 0.07 2.50
C MET A 1 27.37 0.36 2.10
N SER A 2 26.44 -0.43 2.66
CA SER A 2 25.02 -0.47 2.36
C SER A 2 24.37 0.86 2.73
N GLY A 3 23.75 1.51 1.74
CA GLY A 3 22.82 2.59 1.99
C GLY A 3 21.53 2.02 2.59
N GLU A 4 21.57 1.69 3.88
CA GLU A 4 20.33 1.49 4.64
C GLU A 4 19.56 2.79 4.52
N SER A 5 18.38 2.70 3.88
CA SER A 5 17.57 3.88 3.66
C SER A 5 17.16 4.47 5.00
N LYS A 6 17.42 5.75 5.20
CA LYS A 6 17.05 6.49 6.43
C LYS A 6 15.58 6.27 6.83
N GLY A 7 14.72 5.90 5.86
CA GLY A 7 13.30 5.62 6.06
C GLY A 7 12.98 4.38 6.90
N LEU A 8 13.89 3.44 7.05
CA LEU A 8 13.64 2.22 7.83
C LEU A 8 14.10 2.32 9.29
N ALA A 9 14.95 3.29 9.63
CA ALA A 9 15.57 3.38 10.96
C ALA A 9 14.54 3.58 12.10
N GLY A 10 13.43 4.27 11.86
CA GLY A 10 12.38 4.52 12.85
C GLY A 10 11.26 3.48 12.88
N LEU A 11 11.16 2.63 11.83
CA LEU A 11 10.01 1.74 11.66
C LEU A 11 9.79 0.79 12.84
N GLY A 12 10.87 0.24 13.40
CA GLY A 12 10.77 -0.70 14.52
C GLY A 12 10.19 -0.06 15.81
N GLU A 13 10.61 1.16 16.11
CA GLU A 13 10.10 1.90 17.28
C GLU A 13 8.63 2.28 17.08
N ILE A 14 8.28 2.75 15.88
CA ILE A 14 6.90 3.12 15.53
C ILE A 14 5.99 1.88 15.58
N ALA A 15 6.41 0.76 14.99
CA ALA A 15 5.69 -0.51 15.04
C ALA A 15 5.45 -0.96 16.49
N ALA A 16 6.47 -0.91 17.34
CA ALA A 16 6.35 -1.26 18.75
C ALA A 16 5.37 -0.36 19.52
N LYS A 17 5.35 0.95 19.23
CA LYS A 17 4.39 1.90 19.82
C LYS A 17 2.96 1.60 19.37
N LEU A 18 2.73 1.36 18.07
CA LEU A 18 1.41 1.04 17.54
C LEU A 18 0.87 -0.29 18.12
N ASP A 19 1.71 -1.34 18.11
CA ASP A 19 1.37 -2.65 18.67
C ASP A 19 1.12 -2.55 20.19
N GLY A 20 1.97 -1.82 20.93
CA GLY A 20 1.82 -1.59 22.37
C GLY A 20 0.55 -0.81 22.75
N ALA A 21 0.09 0.07 21.85
CA ALA A 21 -1.18 0.76 21.99
C ALA A 21 -2.39 -0.10 21.59
N GLY A 22 -2.18 -1.29 21.04
CA GLY A 22 -3.25 -2.15 20.51
C GLY A 22 -3.96 -1.53 19.30
N MET A 23 -3.26 -0.69 18.52
CA MET A 23 -3.80 -0.13 17.28
C MET A 23 -3.72 -1.13 16.15
N GLN A 24 -4.76 -1.21 15.33
CA GLN A 24 -4.67 -1.90 14.04
C GLN A 24 -4.01 -0.96 13.03
N TRP A 25 -2.99 -1.47 12.36
CA TRP A 25 -2.23 -0.70 11.39
C TRP A 25 -1.67 -1.60 10.29
N VAL A 26 -1.32 -1.01 9.14
CA VAL A 26 -0.68 -1.71 8.03
C VAL A 26 0.33 -0.80 7.34
N VAL A 27 1.40 -1.39 6.84
CA VAL A 27 2.27 -0.74 5.83
C VAL A 27 1.57 -0.82 4.48
N PHE A 28 1.63 0.28 3.70
CA PHE A 28 0.99 0.36 2.39
C PHE A 28 1.86 1.10 1.37
N ALA A 29 1.31 1.47 0.22
CA ALA A 29 1.95 2.22 -0.86
C ALA A 29 3.27 1.61 -1.36
N GLY A 30 4.38 2.37 -1.35
CA GLY A 30 5.66 1.97 -1.95
C GLY A 30 6.30 0.78 -1.26
N ALA A 31 6.33 0.78 0.07
CA ALA A 31 6.92 -0.31 0.84
C ALA A 31 6.14 -1.62 0.69
N ALA A 32 4.80 -1.55 0.63
CA ALA A 32 3.97 -2.71 0.34
C ALA A 32 4.14 -3.19 -1.12
N ALA A 33 4.28 -2.28 -2.07
CA ALA A 33 4.54 -2.66 -3.46
C ALA A 33 5.85 -3.47 -3.59
N ASN A 34 6.91 -3.08 -2.85
CA ASN A 34 8.15 -3.84 -2.83
C ASN A 34 7.98 -5.25 -2.24
N VAL A 35 7.12 -5.42 -1.23
CA VAL A 35 6.78 -6.76 -0.70
C VAL A 35 6.12 -7.63 -1.78
N TYR A 36 5.33 -7.01 -2.66
CA TYR A 36 4.57 -7.70 -3.69
C TYR A 36 5.22 -7.69 -5.08
N GLY A 37 6.51 -7.36 -5.18
CA GLY A 37 7.29 -7.56 -6.40
C GLY A 37 7.83 -6.30 -7.08
N ALA A 38 7.45 -5.09 -6.65
CA ALA A 38 8.14 -3.89 -7.10
C ALA A 38 9.56 -3.86 -6.52
N VAL A 39 10.53 -3.41 -7.33
CA VAL A 39 11.94 -3.37 -6.93
C VAL A 39 12.44 -1.94 -7.03
N ARG A 40 12.26 -1.19 -5.94
CA ARG A 40 12.71 0.21 -5.87
C ARG A 40 13.32 0.53 -4.50
N PRO A 41 14.29 1.45 -4.45
CA PRO A 41 14.75 1.99 -3.18
C PRO A 41 13.58 2.63 -2.42
N LEU A 42 13.45 2.32 -1.14
CA LEU A 42 12.48 2.96 -0.25
C LEU A 42 13.08 4.23 0.33
N THR A 43 12.38 5.34 0.18
CA THR A 43 12.72 6.63 0.80
C THR A 43 12.01 6.82 2.13
N ASP A 44 10.81 6.28 2.23
CA ASP A 44 9.86 6.40 3.32
C ASP A 44 9.01 5.12 3.44
N VAL A 45 8.33 4.98 4.56
CA VAL A 45 7.35 3.92 4.81
C VAL A 45 6.02 4.56 5.19
N ASP A 46 5.00 4.28 4.39
CA ASP A 46 3.65 4.73 4.66
C ASP A 46 2.91 3.73 5.55
N ILE A 47 2.34 4.20 6.65
CA ILE A 47 1.55 3.41 7.60
C ILE A 47 0.12 3.94 7.64
N LEU A 48 -0.85 3.06 7.48
CA LEU A 48 -2.28 3.34 7.57
C LEU A 48 -2.87 2.78 8.85
N VAL A 49 -3.65 3.61 9.56
CA VAL A 49 -4.60 3.21 10.60
C VAL A 49 -6.02 3.59 10.17
N ALA A 50 -7.03 3.04 10.83
CA ALA A 50 -8.42 3.43 10.55
C ALA A 50 -8.65 4.92 10.80
N ALA A 51 -9.47 5.58 9.97
CA ALA A 51 -9.77 7.01 10.10
C ALA A 51 -10.30 7.38 11.50
N ALA A 52 -11.08 6.49 12.12
CA ALA A 52 -11.61 6.67 13.48
C ALA A 52 -10.52 6.72 14.56
N GLU A 53 -9.31 6.27 14.29
CA GLU A 53 -8.17 6.25 15.23
C GLU A 53 -7.31 7.53 15.17
N GLY A 54 -7.65 8.52 14.36
CA GLY A 54 -6.83 9.71 14.10
C GLY A 54 -6.43 10.48 15.36
N ASP A 55 -7.37 10.77 16.27
CA ASP A 55 -7.06 11.47 17.53
C ASP A 55 -6.14 10.65 18.44
N ARG A 56 -6.34 9.33 18.47
CA ARG A 56 -5.52 8.42 19.25
C ARG A 56 -4.11 8.29 18.66
N LEU A 57 -4.00 8.25 17.32
CA LEU A 57 -2.73 8.27 16.61
C LEU A 57 -1.95 9.55 16.94
N LYS A 58 -2.61 10.71 16.86
CA LYS A 58 -2.01 11.99 17.20
C LYS A 58 -1.53 12.06 18.66
N ALA A 59 -2.30 11.51 19.60
CA ALA A 59 -1.91 11.44 21.00
C ALA A 59 -0.71 10.51 21.25
N LEU A 60 -0.57 9.45 20.45
CA LEU A 60 0.54 8.49 20.53
C LEU A 60 1.86 9.06 19.99
N PHE A 61 1.78 9.99 19.03
CA PHE A 61 2.92 10.65 18.39
C PHE A 61 2.83 12.18 18.50
N PRO A 62 2.94 12.74 19.73
CA PRO A 62 2.75 14.18 19.97
C PRO A 62 3.83 15.06 19.31
N ASP A 63 5.01 14.49 19.05
CA ASP A 63 6.16 15.19 18.47
C ASP A 63 6.23 15.05 16.94
N ALA A 64 5.28 14.34 16.30
CA ALA A 64 5.21 14.22 14.86
C ALA A 64 4.72 15.51 14.21
N ASP A 65 5.26 15.85 13.04
CA ASP A 65 4.78 16.98 12.26
C ASP A 65 3.39 16.68 11.66
N VAL A 66 2.43 17.57 11.91
CA VAL A 66 1.08 17.47 11.35
C VAL A 66 1.08 18.09 9.95
N VAL A 67 1.13 17.26 8.92
CA VAL A 67 1.13 17.69 7.51
C VAL A 67 -0.27 18.13 7.08
N SER A 68 -1.28 17.37 7.47
CA SER A 68 -2.68 17.69 7.21
C SER A 68 -3.62 17.07 8.24
N PHE A 69 -4.72 17.79 8.51
CA PHE A 69 -5.84 17.26 9.29
C PHE A 69 -7.13 17.81 8.70
N ARG A 70 -7.91 16.97 8.06
CA ARG A 70 -9.20 17.35 7.45
C ARG A 70 -10.22 16.23 7.61
N GLN A 71 -11.39 16.54 8.19
CA GLN A 71 -12.56 15.62 8.26
C GLN A 71 -12.22 14.21 8.80
N GLY A 72 -11.37 14.12 9.84
CA GLY A 72 -10.93 12.84 10.42
C GLY A 72 -9.76 12.17 9.69
N LEU A 73 -9.29 12.73 8.57
CA LEU A 73 -8.08 12.26 7.90
C LEU A 73 -6.87 12.99 8.47
N LEU A 74 -5.99 12.27 9.11
CA LEU A 74 -4.77 12.81 9.71
C LEU A 74 -3.55 12.25 8.97
N HIS A 75 -2.63 13.15 8.61
CA HIS A 75 -1.31 12.79 8.14
C HIS A 75 -0.27 13.37 9.09
N LEU A 76 0.51 12.51 9.69
CA LEU A 76 1.65 12.82 10.54
C LEU A 76 2.93 12.37 9.83
N GLU A 77 3.94 13.23 9.84
CA GLU A 77 5.27 12.94 9.30
C GLU A 77 6.28 12.74 10.43
N LEU A 78 7.03 11.66 10.34
CA LEU A 78 8.18 11.31 11.17
C LEU A 78 9.38 11.05 10.26
N PRO A 79 10.62 11.11 10.75
CA PRO A 79 11.78 10.83 9.92
C PRO A 79 11.72 9.47 9.21
N GLY A 80 11.39 9.50 7.90
CA GLY A 80 11.28 8.32 7.05
C GLY A 80 10.00 7.48 7.21
N VAL A 81 9.02 7.95 7.98
CA VAL A 81 7.74 7.25 8.14
C VAL A 81 6.57 8.23 8.12
N ASP A 82 5.62 7.98 7.26
CA ASP A 82 4.35 8.70 7.19
C ASP A 82 3.24 7.88 7.87
N LEU A 83 2.53 8.51 8.81
CA LEU A 83 1.41 7.90 9.51
C LEU A 83 0.10 8.55 9.05
N LEU A 84 -0.80 7.74 8.50
CA LEU A 84 -2.07 8.21 7.96
C LEU A 84 -3.25 7.55 8.70
N ALA A 85 -4.18 8.35 9.18
CA ALA A 85 -5.47 7.87 9.65
C ALA A 85 -6.51 8.07 8.55
N GLY A 86 -6.83 6.98 7.84
CA GLY A 86 -7.68 6.98 6.64
C GLY A 86 -7.00 7.60 5.41
N LEU A 87 -7.52 7.28 4.24
CA LEU A 87 -7.02 7.80 2.95
C LEU A 87 -8.11 8.54 2.16
N GLY A 88 -9.30 8.69 2.73
CA GLY A 88 -10.45 9.30 2.07
C GLY A 88 -11.14 8.38 1.06
N THR A 89 -10.39 7.59 0.32
CA THR A 89 -10.90 6.64 -0.68
C THR A 89 -10.95 5.21 -0.15
N VAL A 90 -9.97 4.82 0.66
CA VAL A 90 -9.88 3.49 1.29
C VAL A 90 -9.57 3.67 2.77
N ASP A 91 -10.25 2.92 3.62
CA ASP A 91 -9.99 2.88 5.06
C ASP A 91 -9.58 1.47 5.50
N LEU A 92 -8.83 1.38 6.60
CA LEU A 92 -8.50 0.12 7.26
C LEU A 92 -9.74 -0.42 7.98
N ASP A 93 -10.63 -1.01 7.20
CA ASP A 93 -11.85 -1.64 7.70
C ASP A 93 -11.63 -3.11 8.11
N SER A 94 -12.66 -3.73 8.69
CA SER A 94 -12.61 -5.13 9.14
C SER A 94 -12.35 -6.14 8.01
N ARG A 95 -12.74 -5.84 6.77
CA ARG A 95 -12.50 -6.72 5.62
C ARG A 95 -11.06 -6.68 5.16
N MET A 96 -10.47 -5.49 5.12
CA MET A 96 -9.03 -5.33 4.88
C MET A 96 -8.24 -5.98 6.02
N ALA A 97 -8.56 -5.67 7.28
CA ALA A 97 -7.88 -6.20 8.45
C ALA A 97 -7.86 -7.74 8.49
N ALA A 98 -8.95 -8.40 8.06
CA ALA A 98 -9.03 -9.86 7.98
C ALA A 98 -8.11 -10.49 6.91
N ARG A 99 -7.56 -9.69 5.98
CA ARG A 99 -6.66 -10.13 4.88
C ARG A 99 -5.21 -9.71 5.08
N VAL A 100 -4.95 -8.91 6.09
CA VAL A 100 -3.59 -8.44 6.40
C VAL A 100 -2.69 -9.62 6.71
N THR A 101 -1.52 -9.62 6.10
CA THR A 101 -0.45 -10.58 6.36
C THR A 101 0.79 -9.86 6.88
N ARG A 102 1.65 -10.57 7.63
CA ARG A 102 2.89 -9.97 8.14
C ARG A 102 4.06 -10.36 7.27
N HIS A 103 4.81 -9.37 6.81
CA HIS A 103 6.01 -9.50 6.00
C HIS A 103 7.21 -8.83 6.67
N GLU A 104 8.40 -9.16 6.19
CA GLU A 104 9.63 -8.53 6.66
C GLU A 104 9.98 -7.33 5.78
N ILE A 105 10.14 -6.16 6.40
CA ILE A 105 10.60 -4.92 5.77
C ILE A 105 11.76 -4.39 6.61
N GLY A 106 12.96 -4.32 6.03
CA GLY A 106 14.15 -3.86 6.76
C GLY A 106 14.51 -4.67 8.00
N GLY A 107 14.25 -5.98 7.98
CA GLY A 107 14.49 -6.88 9.13
C GLY A 107 13.39 -6.82 10.21
N ILE A 108 12.31 -6.08 9.98
CA ILE A 108 11.21 -5.92 10.94
C ILE A 108 9.94 -6.56 10.38
N ARG A 109 9.29 -7.41 11.18
CA ARG A 109 8.07 -8.09 10.78
C ARG A 109 6.84 -7.21 11.04
N VAL A 110 6.29 -6.65 9.99
CA VAL A 110 5.18 -5.68 10.01
C VAL A 110 3.92 -6.20 9.31
N PRO A 111 2.72 -5.76 9.70
CA PRO A 111 1.51 -6.04 8.94
C PRO A 111 1.51 -5.23 7.64
N VAL A 112 1.15 -5.87 6.52
CA VAL A 112 1.13 -5.25 5.20
C VAL A 112 -0.28 -5.32 4.63
N ILE A 113 -0.70 -4.24 3.99
CA ILE A 113 -1.99 -4.14 3.30
C ILE A 113 -2.15 -5.28 2.29
N PRO A 114 -3.35 -5.85 2.09
CA PRO A 114 -3.56 -6.86 1.05
C PRO A 114 -3.14 -6.35 -0.34
N PRO A 115 -2.62 -7.23 -1.21
CA PRO A 115 -2.18 -6.80 -2.54
C PRO A 115 -3.29 -6.17 -3.36
N GLU A 116 -4.53 -6.65 -3.24
CA GLU A 116 -5.70 -6.10 -3.94
C GLU A 116 -5.96 -4.63 -3.54
N ASP A 117 -5.90 -4.33 -2.24
CA ASP A 117 -6.11 -2.96 -1.75
C ASP A 117 -4.95 -2.04 -2.19
N ASN A 118 -3.69 -2.51 -2.13
CA ASN A 118 -2.54 -1.71 -2.54
C ASN A 118 -2.52 -1.44 -4.05
N ILE A 119 -2.85 -2.45 -4.86
CA ILE A 119 -3.00 -2.33 -6.32
C ILE A 119 -4.07 -1.28 -6.64
N LEU A 120 -5.25 -1.40 -6.03
CA LEU A 120 -6.35 -0.48 -6.29
C LEU A 120 -6.02 0.96 -5.89
N LEU A 121 -5.40 1.16 -4.72
CA LEU A 121 -4.95 2.47 -4.26
C LEU A 121 -3.98 3.12 -5.25
N LYS A 122 -2.92 2.41 -5.63
CA LYS A 122 -1.92 2.93 -6.56
C LYS A 122 -2.51 3.18 -7.94
N ALA A 123 -3.33 2.28 -8.44
CA ALA A 123 -3.99 2.43 -9.74
C ALA A 123 -4.95 3.64 -9.77
N THR A 124 -5.66 3.93 -8.68
CA THR A 124 -6.54 5.11 -8.58
C THR A 124 -5.78 6.41 -8.37
N TRP A 125 -4.62 6.39 -7.71
CA TRP A 125 -3.76 7.57 -7.64
C TRP A 125 -3.12 7.88 -8.99
N GLY A 126 -2.62 6.87 -9.70
CA GLY A 126 -2.13 6.95 -11.07
C GLY A 126 -1.01 7.96 -11.31
N ARG A 127 -0.29 8.37 -10.24
CA ARG A 127 0.79 9.38 -10.31
C ARG A 127 2.00 8.80 -11.05
N GLY A 128 2.58 9.60 -11.94
CA GLY A 128 3.68 9.19 -12.80
C GLY A 128 5.04 9.74 -12.40
N SER A 129 6.06 9.39 -13.18
CA SER A 129 7.45 9.81 -12.99
C SER A 129 7.63 11.35 -13.04
N GLY A 130 6.76 12.07 -13.73
CA GLY A 130 6.75 13.54 -13.74
C GLY A 130 6.44 14.15 -12.38
N GLU A 131 5.82 13.41 -11.48
CA GLU A 131 5.53 13.77 -10.09
C GLU A 131 6.50 13.09 -9.10
N GLY A 132 7.56 12.43 -9.60
CA GLY A 132 8.48 11.63 -8.78
C GLY A 132 7.82 10.37 -8.19
N LYS A 133 6.73 9.89 -8.79
CA LYS A 133 5.95 8.73 -8.36
C LYS A 133 5.92 7.67 -9.49
N HIS A 134 5.61 6.45 -9.14
CA HIS A 134 5.66 5.30 -10.04
C HIS A 134 4.47 4.36 -9.79
N ASP A 135 3.26 4.92 -9.65
CA ASP A 135 2.12 4.14 -9.17
C ASP A 135 1.74 3.02 -10.15
N TRP A 136 1.73 3.28 -11.48
CA TRP A 136 1.40 2.25 -12.46
C TRP A 136 2.52 1.23 -12.66
N GLU A 137 3.78 1.63 -12.63
CA GLU A 137 4.91 0.71 -12.67
C GLU A 137 4.90 -0.25 -11.47
N ASP A 138 4.52 0.24 -10.28
CA ASP A 138 4.33 -0.60 -9.11
C ASP A 138 3.15 -1.55 -9.28
N VAL A 139 2.03 -1.07 -9.84
CA VAL A 139 0.85 -1.91 -10.13
C VAL A 139 1.23 -3.04 -11.07
N GLU A 140 1.92 -2.74 -12.17
CA GLU A 140 2.36 -3.73 -13.16
C GLU A 140 3.30 -4.78 -12.52
N ALA A 141 4.26 -4.33 -11.70
CA ALA A 141 5.17 -5.22 -10.98
C ALA A 141 4.43 -6.13 -9.97
N MET A 142 3.49 -5.57 -9.21
CA MET A 142 2.65 -6.35 -8.29
C MET A 142 1.78 -7.36 -9.06
N MET A 143 1.12 -6.93 -10.13
CA MET A 143 0.29 -7.80 -10.97
C MET A 143 1.08 -8.94 -11.62
N ALA A 144 2.36 -8.71 -11.95
CA ALA A 144 3.25 -9.73 -12.48
C ALA A 144 3.73 -10.73 -11.42
N SER A 145 3.86 -10.31 -10.16
CA SER A 145 4.57 -11.08 -9.14
C SER A 145 3.64 -11.82 -8.15
N VAL A 146 2.46 -11.27 -7.84
CA VAL A 146 1.54 -11.94 -6.90
C VAL A 146 1.00 -13.24 -7.52
N PRO A 147 1.00 -14.36 -6.78
CA PRO A 147 0.60 -15.66 -7.33
C PRO A 147 -0.88 -15.73 -7.70
N SER A 148 -1.71 -14.98 -7.00
CA SER A 148 -3.16 -14.91 -7.26
C SER A 148 -3.74 -13.63 -6.68
N LEU A 149 -4.88 -13.18 -7.24
CA LEU A 149 -5.68 -12.08 -6.72
C LEU A 149 -7.11 -12.56 -6.45
N ASP A 150 -7.67 -12.15 -5.32
CA ASP A 150 -9.10 -12.31 -5.05
C ASP A 150 -9.89 -11.24 -5.83
N TRP A 151 -10.20 -11.52 -7.10
CA TRP A 151 -10.95 -10.63 -7.98
C TRP A 151 -12.35 -10.27 -7.46
N LYS A 152 -12.96 -11.17 -6.69
CA LYS A 152 -14.27 -10.89 -6.06
C LYS A 152 -14.11 -9.80 -5.00
N TYR A 153 -13.06 -9.90 -4.18
CA TYR A 153 -12.74 -8.89 -3.20
C TYR A 153 -12.32 -7.56 -3.85
N LEU A 154 -11.43 -7.61 -4.85
CA LEU A 154 -10.98 -6.41 -5.58
C LEU A 154 -12.15 -5.64 -6.20
N ARG A 155 -13.06 -6.33 -6.91
CA ARG A 155 -14.26 -5.70 -7.48
C ARG A 155 -15.19 -5.15 -6.42
N TRP A 156 -15.36 -5.87 -5.30
CA TRP A 156 -16.16 -5.35 -4.19
C TRP A 156 -15.52 -4.07 -3.62
N ARG A 157 -14.20 -4.06 -3.37
CA ARG A 157 -13.46 -2.88 -2.87
C ARG A 157 -13.57 -1.71 -3.85
N ALA A 158 -13.35 -1.96 -5.12
CA ALA A 158 -13.51 -0.96 -6.18
C ALA A 158 -14.92 -0.33 -6.16
N GLY A 159 -15.95 -1.13 -5.93
CA GLY A 159 -17.34 -0.66 -5.82
C GLY A 159 -17.64 0.20 -4.58
N THR A 160 -16.72 0.28 -3.59
CA THR A 160 -16.85 1.18 -2.44
C THR A 160 -16.29 2.58 -2.68
N LEU A 161 -15.60 2.80 -3.80
CA LEU A 161 -15.00 4.09 -4.14
C LEU A 161 -16.02 4.99 -4.85
N ASP A 162 -16.01 6.29 -4.50
CA ASP A 162 -16.97 7.26 -5.03
C ASP A 162 -16.71 7.67 -6.50
N GLN A 163 -15.49 7.48 -7.01
CA GLN A 163 -15.06 7.93 -8.35
C GLN A 163 -15.37 6.87 -9.42
N ARG A 164 -16.65 6.65 -9.74
CA ARG A 164 -17.10 5.54 -10.58
C ARG A 164 -16.43 5.43 -11.95
N GLU A 165 -16.26 6.54 -12.66
CA GLU A 165 -15.64 6.55 -14.00
C GLU A 165 -14.18 6.14 -13.93
N LEU A 166 -13.40 6.77 -13.04
CA LEU A 166 -12.00 6.41 -12.81
C LEU A 166 -11.85 4.94 -12.39
N VAL A 167 -12.70 4.48 -11.48
CA VAL A 167 -12.67 3.09 -11.00
C VAL A 167 -12.98 2.11 -12.13
N GLN A 168 -13.90 2.43 -13.03
CA GLN A 168 -14.20 1.59 -14.20
C GLN A 168 -13.02 1.48 -15.14
N GLU A 169 -12.34 2.59 -15.47
CA GLU A 169 -11.14 2.62 -16.30
C GLU A 169 -9.99 1.83 -15.65
N VAL A 170 -9.76 2.05 -14.35
CA VAL A 170 -8.76 1.32 -13.56
C VAL A 170 -9.04 -0.18 -13.60
N MET A 171 -10.25 -0.60 -13.31
CA MET A 171 -10.61 -2.03 -13.29
C MET A 171 -10.44 -2.69 -14.66
N GLN A 172 -10.82 -2.00 -15.73
CA GLN A 172 -10.62 -2.50 -17.09
C GLN A 172 -9.14 -2.69 -17.42
N ARG A 173 -8.28 -1.74 -17.02
CA ARG A 173 -6.82 -1.86 -17.22
C ARG A 173 -6.23 -2.99 -16.38
N LEU A 174 -6.63 -3.15 -15.12
CA LEU A 174 -6.17 -4.24 -14.26
C LEU A 174 -6.56 -5.62 -14.82
N GLU A 175 -7.78 -5.77 -15.31
CA GLU A 175 -8.26 -7.01 -15.95
C GLU A 175 -7.44 -7.32 -17.22
N GLY A 176 -7.13 -6.31 -18.01
CA GLY A 176 -6.26 -6.46 -19.20
C GLY A 176 -4.85 -6.94 -18.86
N LEU A 177 -4.20 -6.32 -17.86
CA LEU A 177 -2.86 -6.73 -17.40
C LEU A 177 -2.86 -8.18 -16.88
N TRP A 178 -3.90 -8.55 -16.13
CA TRP A 178 -4.02 -9.90 -15.60
C TRP A 178 -4.23 -10.96 -16.69
N GLN A 179 -5.02 -10.64 -17.70
CA GLN A 179 -5.24 -11.54 -18.83
C GLN A 179 -3.95 -11.72 -19.63
N GLN A 180 -3.25 -10.62 -19.95
CA GLN A 180 -1.97 -10.68 -20.67
C GLN A 180 -0.97 -11.58 -19.94
N ARG A 181 -0.82 -11.43 -18.62
CA ARG A 181 0.05 -12.31 -17.84
C ARG A 181 -0.30 -13.79 -17.99
N ARG A 182 -1.59 -14.12 -17.96
CA ARG A 182 -2.04 -15.52 -18.11
C ARG A 182 -1.72 -16.09 -19.50
N ASP A 183 -1.91 -15.27 -20.53
CA ASP A 183 -1.60 -15.65 -21.90
C ASP A 183 -0.09 -15.91 -22.05
N ASP A 184 0.77 -15.06 -21.46
CA ASP A 184 2.23 -15.23 -21.44
C ASP A 184 2.66 -16.50 -20.68
N GLU A 185 1.98 -16.87 -19.59
CA GLU A 185 2.22 -18.10 -18.80
C GLU A 185 1.80 -19.36 -19.58
N GLU A 186 0.72 -19.30 -20.39
CA GLU A 186 0.22 -20.42 -21.19
C GLU A 186 1.06 -20.64 -22.46
N GLU A 187 1.62 -19.59 -23.06
CA GLU A 187 2.48 -19.70 -24.24
C GLU A 187 3.87 -20.27 -23.93
N GLY A 188 4.29 -20.28 -22.66
CA GLY A 188 5.58 -20.83 -22.19
C GLY A 188 6.80 -20.09 -22.76
N PRO A 189 8.03 -20.31 -22.23
CA PRO A 189 9.23 -19.77 -22.85
C PRO A 189 9.38 -20.48 -24.21
N GLY A 190 9.14 -19.73 -25.29
CA GLY A 190 9.28 -20.24 -26.65
C GLY A 190 10.56 -21.06 -26.76
N GLU A 191 10.45 -22.32 -27.19
CA GLU A 191 11.60 -23.17 -27.51
C GLU A 191 12.40 -22.44 -28.56
N GLY A 192 13.44 -21.72 -28.08
CA GLY A 192 14.42 -21.08 -28.94
C GLY A 192 15.15 -22.17 -29.73
N ASN A 193 14.88 -22.19 -30.99
CA ASN A 193 15.52 -23.05 -31.98
C ASN A 193 16.91 -22.49 -32.32
#